data_a9da9e16f2096eafbbd761a10615d85f
#
_entry.id   a9da9e16f2096eafbbd761a10615d85f
#
_cell.length_a   1.000
_cell.length_b   1.000
_cell.length_c   1.000
_cell.angle_alpha   90.00
_cell.angle_beta   90.00
_cell.angle_gamma   90.00
#
_symmetry.space_group_name_H-M   'P 1'
#
loop_
_entity.id
_entity.type
_entity.pdbx_description
1 polymer ?
#
loop_
_entity_poly.entity_id
_entity_poly.type
_entity_poly.pdbx_seq_one_letter_code
_entity_poly.pdbx_strand_id
1 'polypeptide(L)'
;MSILELNQVSYSYEKKGNQVLSDISYSFEKGKLYAITGRSGAGKTTLLSLICGLATPTSGSILLNGKDISSLNRYDYRSHDIGVIFQSFNLLPKLTARENVILSMDIAGYPCEDKKAHVDEVLKKVALGQKEEDRRILKLSGGQQRVAIARALSYSPQILVADEPTGNLDPDTQNEIMKIFLNLAHEDGRCVILVTHSKEVAAAADEVYRL
;
A
#
# COMPACT_ATOMS: atom_id res chain seq x y z
N MET A 1 9.60 -17.16 4.38
CA MET A 1 8.20 -17.63 4.56
C MET A 1 7.27 -16.56 4.05
N SER A 2 6.31 -16.97 3.23
CA SER A 2 5.32 -16.05 2.67
C SER A 2 4.45 -15.44 3.77
N ILE A 3 4.24 -14.11 3.70
CA ILE A 3 3.29 -13.42 4.57
C ILE A 3 1.91 -13.34 3.92
N LEU A 4 1.87 -13.23 2.57
CA LEU A 4 0.64 -13.15 1.80
C LEU A 4 0.74 -14.09 0.60
N GLU A 5 -0.28 -14.91 0.37
CA GLU A 5 -0.35 -15.85 -0.75
C GLU A 5 -1.68 -15.72 -1.48
N LEU A 6 -1.62 -15.71 -2.78
CA LEU A 6 -2.77 -15.82 -3.67
C LEU A 6 -2.75 -17.23 -4.29
N ASN A 7 -3.80 -18.01 -4.07
CA ASN A 7 -3.90 -19.38 -4.56
C ASN A 7 -5.03 -19.48 -5.56
N GLN A 8 -4.69 -19.57 -6.85
CA GLN A 8 -5.63 -19.74 -7.98
C GLN A 8 -6.78 -18.71 -7.95
N VAL A 9 -6.43 -17.46 -7.63
CA VAL A 9 -7.41 -16.37 -7.47
C VAL A 9 -7.98 -15.99 -8.81
N SER A 10 -9.31 -16.05 -8.93
CA SER A 10 -10.06 -15.56 -10.08
C SER A 10 -11.13 -14.57 -9.65
N TYR A 11 -11.46 -13.63 -10.53
CA TYR A 11 -12.47 -12.61 -10.24
C TYR A 11 -13.24 -12.17 -11.46
N SER A 12 -14.56 -12.02 -11.28
CA SER A 12 -15.50 -11.40 -12.23
C SER A 12 -16.42 -10.44 -11.50
N TYR A 13 -16.70 -9.27 -12.08
CA TYR A 13 -17.67 -8.31 -11.49
C TYR A 13 -19.09 -8.84 -11.53
N GLU A 14 -19.45 -9.61 -12.56
CA GLU A 14 -20.76 -10.22 -12.73
C GLU A 14 -20.65 -11.73 -12.73
N LYS A 15 -21.65 -12.44 -12.17
CA LYS A 15 -21.67 -13.91 -12.10
C LYS A 15 -21.58 -14.61 -13.47
N LYS A 16 -21.92 -13.92 -14.56
CA LYS A 16 -21.83 -14.40 -15.96
C LYS A 16 -21.03 -13.44 -16.85
N GLY A 17 -20.27 -12.51 -16.27
CA GLY A 17 -19.48 -11.51 -16.98
C GLY A 17 -18.09 -12.01 -17.38
N ASN A 18 -17.38 -11.19 -18.15
CA ASN A 18 -16.00 -11.46 -18.51
C ASN A 18 -15.13 -11.54 -17.25
N GLN A 19 -14.32 -12.60 -17.18
CA GLN A 19 -13.35 -12.80 -16.11
C GLN A 19 -12.25 -11.74 -16.21
N VAL A 20 -12.03 -10.99 -15.13
CA VAL A 20 -11.02 -9.92 -15.06
C VAL A 20 -9.68 -10.48 -14.61
N LEU A 21 -9.72 -11.43 -13.67
CA LEU A 21 -8.54 -12.16 -13.20
C LEU A 21 -8.80 -13.65 -13.31
N SER A 22 -7.81 -14.40 -13.80
CA SER A 22 -7.91 -15.84 -14.04
C SER A 22 -6.72 -16.56 -13.42
N ASP A 23 -6.98 -17.41 -12.45
CA ASP A 23 -6.02 -18.38 -11.87
C ASP A 23 -4.69 -17.76 -11.41
N ILE A 24 -4.76 -16.62 -10.73
CA ILE A 24 -3.59 -15.88 -10.27
C ILE A 24 -3.03 -16.54 -9.00
N SER A 25 -1.76 -16.95 -9.07
CA SER A 25 -1.04 -17.53 -7.94
C SER A 25 0.26 -16.77 -7.72
N TYR A 26 0.33 -16.00 -6.63
CA TYR A 26 1.48 -15.19 -6.24
C TYR A 26 1.81 -15.41 -4.77
N SER A 27 3.08 -15.23 -4.43
CA SER A 27 3.59 -15.38 -3.07
C SER A 27 4.44 -14.16 -2.70
N PHE A 28 4.17 -13.55 -1.55
CA PHE A 28 4.84 -12.35 -1.09
C PHE A 28 5.49 -12.60 0.27
N GLU A 29 6.74 -12.20 0.41
CA GLU A 29 7.54 -12.37 1.62
C GLU A 29 7.82 -11.02 2.29
N LYS A 30 8.09 -11.05 3.59
CA LYS A 30 8.61 -9.87 4.30
C LYS A 30 10.01 -9.52 3.83
N GLY A 31 10.37 -8.24 3.93
CA GLY A 31 11.69 -7.76 3.56
C GLY A 31 11.90 -7.63 2.05
N LYS A 32 10.84 -7.71 1.25
CA LYS A 32 10.92 -7.61 -0.21
C LYS A 32 9.97 -6.55 -0.77
N LEU A 33 10.39 -5.93 -1.86
CA LEU A 33 9.61 -5.06 -2.70
C LEU A 33 9.20 -5.79 -3.96
N TYR A 34 7.89 -5.89 -4.19
CA TYR A 34 7.28 -6.52 -5.36
C TYR A 34 6.69 -5.48 -6.29
N ALA A 35 6.81 -5.70 -7.59
CA ALA A 35 6.10 -4.94 -8.60
C ALA A 35 5.09 -5.83 -9.34
N ILE A 36 3.83 -5.41 -9.39
CA ILE A 36 2.80 -6.03 -10.23
C ILE A 36 2.63 -5.14 -11.46
N THR A 37 2.96 -5.70 -12.63
CA THR A 37 2.90 -4.99 -13.91
C THR A 37 1.83 -5.56 -14.81
N GLY A 38 1.39 -4.80 -15.80
CA GLY A 38 0.40 -5.25 -16.79
C GLY A 38 -0.13 -4.08 -17.60
N ARG A 39 -0.79 -4.40 -18.73
CA ARG A 39 -1.42 -3.40 -19.59
C ARG A 39 -2.53 -2.65 -18.85
N SER A 40 -2.92 -1.47 -19.34
CA SER A 40 -4.13 -0.81 -18.86
C SER A 40 -5.34 -1.76 -19.04
N GLY A 41 -6.18 -1.86 -18.01
CA GLY A 41 -7.31 -2.79 -18.01
C GLY A 41 -6.99 -4.26 -17.68
N ALA A 42 -5.74 -4.64 -17.40
CA ALA A 42 -5.35 -6.01 -17.05
C ALA A 42 -5.86 -6.49 -15.67
N GLY A 43 -6.59 -5.66 -14.92
CA GLY A 43 -7.13 -6.05 -13.62
C GLY A 43 -6.23 -5.72 -12.41
N LYS A 44 -5.18 -4.91 -12.59
CA LYS A 44 -4.24 -4.54 -11.51
C LYS A 44 -4.93 -3.94 -10.28
N THR A 45 -5.75 -2.92 -10.47
CA THR A 45 -6.53 -2.28 -9.39
C THR A 45 -7.56 -3.25 -8.78
N THR A 46 -8.11 -4.17 -9.60
CA THR A 46 -8.99 -5.25 -9.12
C THR A 46 -8.20 -6.20 -8.21
N LEU A 47 -7.01 -6.61 -8.62
CA LEU A 47 -6.15 -7.47 -7.80
C LEU A 47 -5.79 -6.79 -6.47
N LEU A 48 -5.45 -5.49 -6.50
CA LEU A 48 -5.23 -4.72 -5.27
C LEU A 48 -6.47 -4.71 -4.36
N SER A 49 -7.66 -4.53 -4.94
CA SER A 49 -8.91 -4.53 -4.17
C SER A 49 -9.16 -5.88 -3.48
N LEU A 50 -8.76 -6.99 -4.12
CA LEU A 50 -8.83 -8.33 -3.52
C LEU A 50 -7.78 -8.49 -2.40
N ILE A 51 -6.53 -8.12 -2.64
CA ILE A 51 -5.45 -8.13 -1.65
C ILE A 51 -5.82 -7.29 -0.43
N CYS A 52 -6.43 -6.12 -0.63
CA CYS A 52 -6.85 -5.24 0.46
C CYS A 52 -8.14 -5.70 1.18
N GLY A 53 -8.74 -6.82 0.80
CA GLY A 53 -10.00 -7.29 1.38
C GLY A 53 -11.20 -6.38 1.11
N LEU A 54 -11.11 -5.50 0.09
CA LEU A 54 -12.23 -4.65 -0.37
C LEU A 54 -13.21 -5.42 -1.24
N ALA A 55 -12.74 -6.45 -1.94
CA ALA A 55 -13.54 -7.39 -2.71
C ALA A 55 -13.21 -8.83 -2.29
N THR A 56 -14.03 -9.79 -2.70
CA THR A 56 -13.83 -11.22 -2.44
C THR A 56 -13.59 -11.93 -3.77
N PRO A 57 -12.60 -12.81 -3.89
CA PRO A 57 -12.40 -13.62 -5.09
C PRO A 57 -13.67 -14.40 -5.46
N THR A 58 -13.89 -14.60 -6.77
CA THR A 58 -14.96 -15.49 -7.26
C THR A 58 -14.59 -16.95 -7.04
N SER A 59 -13.29 -17.27 -7.14
CA SER A 59 -12.70 -18.58 -6.79
C SER A 59 -11.25 -18.41 -6.36
N GLY A 60 -10.68 -19.43 -5.74
CA GLY A 60 -9.37 -19.39 -5.12
C GLY A 60 -9.40 -18.76 -3.73
N SER A 61 -8.25 -18.51 -3.14
CA SER A 61 -8.11 -17.96 -1.79
C SER A 61 -6.94 -17.00 -1.68
N ILE A 62 -7.02 -16.08 -0.73
CA ILE A 62 -5.93 -15.18 -0.34
C ILE A 62 -5.62 -15.47 1.12
N LEU A 63 -4.37 -15.83 1.39
CA LEU A 63 -3.94 -16.22 2.72
C LEU A 63 -3.00 -15.18 3.32
N LEU A 64 -3.28 -14.73 4.53
CA LEU A 64 -2.38 -13.95 5.39
C LEU A 64 -1.78 -14.88 6.44
N ASN A 65 -0.47 -15.07 6.45
CA ASN A 65 0.22 -15.99 7.36
C ASN A 65 -0.45 -17.39 7.40
N GLY A 66 -0.87 -17.90 6.24
CA GLY A 66 -1.54 -19.19 6.08
C GLY A 66 -3.02 -19.22 6.44
N LYS A 67 -3.63 -18.09 6.85
CA LYS A 67 -5.08 -17.98 7.16
C LYS A 67 -5.82 -17.27 6.05
N ASP A 68 -6.92 -17.82 5.57
CA ASP A 68 -7.74 -17.16 4.55
C ASP A 68 -8.33 -15.85 5.07
N ILE A 69 -8.06 -14.74 4.34
CA ILE A 69 -8.55 -13.41 4.71
C ILE A 69 -10.09 -13.32 4.68
N SER A 70 -10.77 -14.20 3.97
CA SER A 70 -12.24 -14.27 3.97
C SER A 70 -12.83 -14.68 5.32
N SER A 71 -12.04 -15.40 6.14
CA SER A 71 -12.40 -15.82 7.50
C SER A 71 -12.05 -14.79 8.58
N LEU A 72 -11.27 -13.76 8.24
CA LEU A 72 -10.87 -12.71 9.16
C LEU A 72 -11.91 -11.60 9.26
N ASN A 73 -11.87 -10.87 10.36
CA ASN A 73 -12.58 -9.59 10.43
C ASN A 73 -11.94 -8.61 9.44
N ARG A 74 -12.69 -8.22 8.41
CA ARG A 74 -12.19 -7.34 7.35
C ARG A 74 -11.80 -5.95 7.84
N TYR A 75 -12.41 -5.47 8.92
CA TYR A 75 -12.02 -4.21 9.52
C TYR A 75 -10.64 -4.34 10.15
N ASP A 76 -10.43 -5.37 10.98
CA ASP A 76 -9.15 -5.61 11.66
C ASP A 76 -8.02 -5.84 10.63
N TYR A 77 -8.28 -6.63 9.58
CA TYR A 77 -7.32 -6.85 8.49
C TYR A 77 -6.87 -5.53 7.84
N ARG A 78 -7.82 -4.64 7.51
CA ARG A 78 -7.49 -3.37 6.85
C ARG A 78 -6.91 -2.31 7.80
N SER A 79 -7.19 -2.40 9.09
CA SER A 79 -6.74 -1.42 10.07
C SER A 79 -5.45 -1.81 10.78
N HIS A 80 -4.99 -3.07 10.67
CA HIS A 80 -3.81 -3.54 11.38
C HIS A 80 -2.77 -4.21 10.47
N ASP A 81 -3.21 -5.02 9.50
CA ASP A 81 -2.28 -5.87 8.75
C ASP A 81 -1.78 -5.23 7.45
N ILE A 82 -2.61 -4.38 6.81
CA ILE A 82 -2.32 -3.86 5.48
C ILE A 82 -2.46 -2.34 5.40
N GLY A 83 -1.41 -1.65 4.93
CA GLY A 83 -1.42 -0.22 4.62
C GLY A 83 -1.63 0.01 3.14
N VAL A 84 -2.57 0.89 2.77
CA VAL A 84 -2.92 1.14 1.37
C VAL A 84 -2.62 2.57 0.96
N ILE A 85 -1.89 2.72 -0.14
CA ILE A 85 -1.54 3.99 -0.77
C ILE A 85 -2.23 4.03 -2.14
N PHE A 86 -3.20 4.93 -2.31
CA PHE A 86 -3.95 5.09 -3.55
C PHE A 86 -3.29 6.08 -4.49
N GLN A 87 -3.47 5.93 -5.78
CA GLN A 87 -2.98 6.84 -6.82
C GLN A 87 -3.41 8.30 -6.59
N SER A 88 -4.63 8.53 -6.12
CA SER A 88 -5.19 9.86 -5.80
C SER A 88 -4.90 10.34 -4.38
N PHE A 89 -3.98 9.69 -3.67
CA PHE A 89 -3.58 9.94 -2.28
C PHE A 89 -4.71 9.82 -1.24
N ASN A 90 -5.93 10.19 -1.55
CA ASN A 90 -7.12 10.18 -0.68
C ASN A 90 -6.86 10.85 0.69
N LEU A 91 -6.10 11.94 0.68
CA LEU A 91 -5.83 12.75 1.87
C LEU A 91 -6.97 13.71 2.16
N LEU A 92 -7.15 14.05 3.43
CA LEU A 92 -8.11 15.06 3.86
C LEU A 92 -7.49 16.46 3.70
N PRO A 93 -7.95 17.25 2.72
CA PRO A 93 -7.24 18.47 2.30
C PRO A 93 -7.32 19.60 3.34
N LYS A 94 -8.31 19.56 4.24
CA LYS A 94 -8.47 20.54 5.33
C LYS A 94 -7.55 20.28 6.52
N LEU A 95 -7.04 19.05 6.65
CA LEU A 95 -6.11 18.64 7.69
C LEU A 95 -4.66 18.91 7.27
N THR A 96 -3.79 19.03 8.26
CA THR A 96 -2.34 19.04 8.08
C THR A 96 -1.81 17.63 7.75
N ALA A 97 -0.53 17.51 7.40
CA ALA A 97 0.12 16.21 7.21
C ALA A 97 0.04 15.38 8.51
N ARG A 98 0.40 15.99 9.64
CA ARG A 98 0.35 15.37 10.98
C ARG A 98 -1.06 14.89 11.32
N GLU A 99 -2.08 15.72 11.13
CA GLU A 99 -3.48 15.37 11.42
C GLU A 99 -4.00 14.22 10.56
N ASN A 100 -3.59 14.13 9.28
CA ASN A 100 -3.92 12.98 8.42
C ASN A 100 -3.35 11.66 8.97
N VAL A 101 -2.12 11.69 9.51
CA VAL A 101 -1.46 10.51 10.10
C VAL A 101 -2.14 10.13 11.42
N ILE A 102 -2.36 11.10 12.33
CA ILE A 102 -3.03 10.87 13.61
C ILE A 102 -4.42 10.27 13.42
N LEU A 103 -5.22 10.83 12.52
CA LEU A 103 -6.57 10.31 12.23
C LEU A 103 -6.56 8.85 11.80
N SER A 104 -5.58 8.44 11.01
CA SER A 104 -5.46 7.04 10.59
C SER A 104 -5.11 6.11 11.76
N MET A 105 -4.25 6.56 12.69
CA MET A 105 -3.97 5.84 13.93
C MET A 105 -5.21 5.69 14.81
N ASP A 106 -5.98 6.77 14.94
CA ASP A 106 -7.19 6.80 15.78
C ASP A 106 -8.27 5.85 15.19
N ILE A 107 -8.46 5.86 13.88
CA ILE A 107 -9.37 4.94 13.20
C ILE A 107 -8.93 3.49 13.38
N ALA A 108 -7.63 3.21 13.30
CA ALA A 108 -7.09 1.88 13.50
C ALA A 108 -7.14 1.42 14.98
N GLY A 109 -7.39 2.34 15.94
CA GLY A 109 -7.30 2.04 17.35
C GLY A 109 -5.87 1.65 17.77
N TYR A 110 -4.85 2.15 17.06
CA TYR A 110 -3.46 1.78 17.29
C TYR A 110 -2.99 2.17 18.68
N PRO A 111 -2.59 1.20 19.53
CA PRO A 111 -2.15 1.47 20.90
C PRO A 111 -0.80 2.19 20.88
N CYS A 112 -0.76 3.42 21.37
CA CYS A 112 0.45 4.23 21.42
C CYS A 112 0.42 5.14 22.64
N GLU A 113 1.44 5.04 23.50
CA GLU A 113 1.57 5.88 24.70
C GLU A 113 1.88 7.34 24.35
N ASP A 114 2.81 7.56 23.40
CA ASP A 114 3.16 8.88 22.88
C ASP A 114 2.88 8.97 21.37
N LYS A 115 1.64 9.34 21.05
CA LYS A 115 1.20 9.51 19.66
C LYS A 115 2.03 10.55 18.90
N LYS A 116 2.46 11.61 19.59
CA LYS A 116 3.24 12.68 18.97
C LYS A 116 4.61 12.15 18.53
N ALA A 117 5.33 11.52 19.43
CA ALA A 117 6.64 10.93 19.10
C ALA A 117 6.55 9.89 17.99
N HIS A 118 5.53 9.02 18.02
CA HIS A 118 5.31 8.04 16.96
C HIS A 118 5.03 8.69 15.60
N VAL A 119 4.19 9.72 15.57
CA VAL A 119 3.88 10.44 14.31
C VAL A 119 5.11 11.18 13.78
N ASP A 120 5.92 11.79 14.66
CA ASP A 120 7.18 12.44 14.28
C ASP A 120 8.15 11.42 13.65
N GLU A 121 8.24 10.21 14.22
CA GLU A 121 9.05 9.12 13.66
C GLU A 121 8.54 8.67 12.28
N VAL A 122 7.23 8.47 12.13
CA VAL A 122 6.62 8.06 10.87
C VAL A 122 6.83 9.12 9.78
N LEU A 123 6.66 10.41 10.11
CA LEU A 123 6.87 11.51 9.17
C LEU A 123 8.34 11.62 8.76
N LYS A 124 9.27 11.38 9.69
CA LYS A 124 10.71 11.34 9.42
C LYS A 124 11.08 10.20 8.46
N LYS A 125 10.45 9.01 8.58
CA LYS A 125 10.67 7.86 7.67
C LYS A 125 10.34 8.19 6.22
N VAL A 126 9.39 9.08 5.98
CA VAL A 126 9.02 9.54 4.64
C VAL A 126 9.70 10.86 4.24
N ALA A 127 10.71 11.28 4.99
CA ALA A 127 11.49 12.50 4.77
C ALA A 127 10.63 13.78 4.69
N LEU A 128 9.58 13.87 5.52
CA LEU A 128 8.85 15.11 5.75
C LEU A 128 9.49 15.87 6.92
N GLY A 129 9.85 17.12 6.67
CA GLY A 129 10.47 17.99 7.66
C GLY A 129 9.44 18.68 8.55
N GLN A 130 9.88 19.13 9.75
CA GLN A 130 9.04 19.80 10.75
C GLN A 130 8.20 20.98 10.18
N LYS A 131 8.74 21.73 9.20
CA LYS A 131 8.02 22.85 8.56
C LYS A 131 6.87 22.39 7.66
N GLU A 132 6.88 21.13 7.20
CA GLU A 132 5.88 20.56 6.30
C GLU A 132 4.78 19.83 7.06
N GLU A 133 5.09 19.31 8.23
CA GLU A 133 4.18 18.51 9.05
C GLU A 133 2.90 19.24 9.46
N ASP A 134 3.03 20.54 9.77
CA ASP A 134 1.93 21.40 10.22
C ASP A 134 1.29 22.16 9.04
N ARG A 135 1.72 21.89 7.80
CA ARG A 135 1.07 22.47 6.62
C ARG A 135 -0.15 21.66 6.21
N ARG A 136 -1.20 22.36 5.79
CA ARG A 136 -2.35 21.72 5.15
C ARG A 136 -1.93 21.06 3.85
N ILE A 137 -2.55 19.93 3.54
CA ILE A 137 -2.22 19.10 2.35
C ILE A 137 -2.18 19.92 1.07
N LEU A 138 -3.12 20.85 0.86
CA LEU A 138 -3.16 21.70 -0.34
C LEU A 138 -1.97 22.66 -0.48
N LYS A 139 -1.18 22.85 0.59
CA LYS A 139 0.02 23.72 0.60
C LYS A 139 1.33 22.93 0.50
N LEU A 140 1.24 21.61 0.37
CA LEU A 140 2.41 20.71 0.20
C LEU A 140 2.62 20.45 -1.28
N SER A 141 3.55 21.16 -1.90
CA SER A 141 4.01 20.86 -3.26
C SER A 141 4.90 19.62 -3.23
N GLY A 142 4.48 18.54 -3.92
CA GLY A 142 5.24 17.26 -3.97
C GLY A 142 5.23 16.42 -2.68
N GLY A 143 4.81 16.98 -1.55
CA GLY A 143 4.78 16.25 -0.26
C GLY A 143 3.56 15.33 -0.06
N GLN A 144 2.54 15.42 -0.90
CA GLN A 144 1.29 14.68 -0.72
C GLN A 144 1.51 13.16 -0.76
N GLN A 145 2.36 12.68 -1.66
CA GLN A 145 2.72 11.26 -1.74
C GLN A 145 3.37 10.77 -0.44
N ARG A 146 4.29 11.56 0.13
CA ARG A 146 4.96 11.24 1.39
C ARG A 146 3.96 11.16 2.54
N VAL A 147 2.99 12.07 2.60
CA VAL A 147 1.91 12.04 3.59
C VAL A 147 1.01 10.80 3.41
N ALA A 148 0.70 10.41 2.19
CA ALA A 148 -0.08 9.20 1.92
C ALA A 148 0.65 7.93 2.40
N ILE A 149 1.97 7.86 2.19
CA ILE A 149 2.82 6.77 2.71
C ILE A 149 2.85 6.82 4.25
N ALA A 150 3.10 7.99 4.85
CA ALA A 150 3.11 8.16 6.30
C ALA A 150 1.78 7.73 6.95
N ARG A 151 0.67 8.12 6.35
CA ARG A 151 -0.67 7.69 6.79
C ARG A 151 -0.82 6.18 6.76
N ALA A 152 -0.38 5.52 5.70
CA ALA A 152 -0.43 4.07 5.59
C ALA A 152 0.50 3.36 6.60
N LEU A 153 1.57 4.01 7.03
CA LEU A 153 2.52 3.50 8.03
C LEU A 153 2.07 3.72 9.47
N SER A 154 1.11 4.61 9.71
CA SER A 154 0.76 5.15 11.03
C SER A 154 0.40 4.10 12.09
N TYR A 155 -0.19 2.99 11.68
CA TYR A 155 -0.55 1.84 12.54
C TYR A 155 0.37 0.63 12.35
N SER A 156 1.57 0.85 11.80
CA SER A 156 2.63 -0.16 11.65
C SER A 156 2.23 -1.47 10.94
N PRO A 157 1.53 -1.43 9.79
CA PRO A 157 1.12 -2.63 9.07
C PRO A 157 2.33 -3.42 8.59
N GLN A 158 2.17 -4.75 8.45
CA GLN A 158 3.24 -5.62 7.94
C GLN A 158 3.32 -5.62 6.41
N ILE A 159 2.21 -5.29 5.75
CA ILE A 159 2.08 -5.26 4.28
C ILE A 159 1.73 -3.83 3.87
N LEU A 160 2.44 -3.32 2.87
CA LEU A 160 2.13 -2.05 2.21
C LEU A 160 1.79 -2.31 0.76
N VAL A 161 0.67 -1.76 0.32
CA VAL A 161 0.20 -1.88 -1.07
C VAL A 161 0.02 -0.50 -1.65
N ALA A 162 0.58 -0.24 -2.82
CA ALA A 162 0.48 1.05 -3.49
C ALA A 162 0.05 0.91 -4.95
N ASP A 163 -0.96 1.70 -5.35
CA ASP A 163 -1.44 1.78 -6.73
C ASP A 163 -0.82 2.98 -7.42
N GLU A 164 0.05 2.74 -8.42
CA GLU A 164 0.75 3.74 -9.23
C GLU A 164 1.39 4.88 -8.38
N PRO A 165 2.21 4.55 -7.36
CA PRO A 165 2.63 5.54 -6.36
C PRO A 165 3.55 6.63 -6.91
N THR A 166 4.06 6.50 -8.12
CA THR A 166 4.98 7.45 -8.74
C THR A 166 4.49 7.98 -10.09
N GLY A 167 3.30 7.59 -10.54
CA GLY A 167 2.81 7.85 -11.89
C GLY A 167 2.65 9.34 -12.26
N ASN A 168 2.52 10.22 -11.28
CA ASN A 168 2.34 11.66 -11.48
C ASN A 168 3.51 12.50 -10.93
N LEU A 169 4.67 11.89 -10.69
CA LEU A 169 5.84 12.54 -10.09
C LEU A 169 6.91 12.79 -11.15
N ASP A 170 7.68 13.87 -10.95
CA ASP A 170 8.91 14.09 -11.71
C ASP A 170 9.97 13.01 -11.36
N PRO A 171 10.98 12.80 -12.22
CA PRO A 171 11.95 11.73 -12.04
C PRO A 171 12.73 11.80 -10.71
N ASP A 172 13.05 13.00 -10.22
CA ASP A 172 13.81 13.15 -8.97
C ASP A 172 12.93 12.77 -7.78
N THR A 173 11.71 13.28 -7.72
CA THR A 173 10.73 12.90 -6.70
C THR A 173 10.38 11.42 -6.76
N GLN A 174 10.24 10.84 -7.98
CA GLN A 174 10.03 9.39 -8.14
C GLN A 174 11.16 8.58 -7.48
N ASN A 175 12.43 8.95 -7.73
CA ASN A 175 13.58 8.27 -7.15
C ASN A 175 13.58 8.35 -5.61
N GLU A 176 13.21 9.51 -5.06
CA GLU A 176 13.10 9.69 -3.61
C GLU A 176 12.00 8.82 -2.99
N ILE A 177 10.83 8.76 -3.63
CA ILE A 177 9.72 7.90 -3.18
C ILE A 177 10.09 6.42 -3.30
N MET A 178 10.78 6.02 -4.37
CA MET A 178 11.25 4.63 -4.51
C MET A 178 12.27 4.25 -3.43
N LYS A 179 13.18 5.16 -3.04
CA LYS A 179 14.08 4.93 -1.90
C LYS A 179 13.32 4.70 -0.59
N ILE A 180 12.23 5.45 -0.37
CA ILE A 180 11.38 5.23 0.81
C ILE A 180 10.79 3.81 0.79
N PHE A 181 10.21 3.35 -0.34
CA PHE A 181 9.65 2.00 -0.43
C PHE A 181 10.71 0.91 -0.27
N LEU A 182 11.91 1.07 -0.85
CA LEU A 182 13.02 0.14 -0.67
C LEU A 182 13.46 0.06 0.80
N ASN A 183 13.61 1.20 1.49
CA ASN A 183 13.97 1.21 2.91
C ASN A 183 12.87 0.53 3.77
N LEU A 184 11.59 0.78 3.47
CA LEU A 184 10.48 0.12 4.17
C LEU A 184 10.46 -1.40 3.97
N ALA A 185 10.88 -1.88 2.79
CA ALA A 185 11.03 -3.30 2.53
C ALA A 185 12.27 -3.85 3.23
N HIS A 186 13.45 -3.33 2.91
CA HIS A 186 14.71 -3.96 3.27
C HIS A 186 15.16 -3.66 4.70
N GLU A 187 14.97 -2.41 5.18
CA GLU A 187 15.43 -2.01 6.52
C GLU A 187 14.33 -2.25 7.58
N ASP A 188 13.07 -1.88 7.27
CA ASP A 188 11.94 -2.09 8.19
C ASP A 188 11.36 -3.52 8.11
N GLY A 189 11.80 -4.36 7.16
CA GLY A 189 11.38 -5.74 7.00
C GLY A 189 9.92 -5.92 6.58
N ARG A 190 9.31 -4.92 5.93
CA ARG A 190 7.92 -4.99 5.49
C ARG A 190 7.80 -5.72 4.15
N CYS A 191 6.62 -6.25 3.87
CA CYS A 191 6.25 -6.67 2.52
C CYS A 191 5.69 -5.46 1.77
N VAL A 192 6.31 -5.04 0.68
CA VAL A 192 5.87 -3.89 -0.12
C VAL A 192 5.44 -4.37 -1.50
N ILE A 193 4.21 -4.05 -1.90
CA ILE A 193 3.62 -4.44 -3.19
C ILE A 193 3.23 -3.18 -3.95
N LEU A 194 3.91 -2.90 -5.06
CA LEU A 194 3.61 -1.78 -5.94
C LEU A 194 2.92 -2.27 -7.20
N VAL A 195 1.81 -1.65 -7.54
CA VAL A 195 1.22 -1.79 -8.87
C VAL A 195 1.72 -0.66 -9.74
N THR A 196 2.27 -0.96 -10.91
CA THR A 196 2.82 0.06 -11.78
C THR A 196 2.84 -0.34 -13.25
N HIS A 197 2.84 0.67 -14.13
CA HIS A 197 3.17 0.53 -15.55
C HIS A 197 4.57 1.06 -15.88
N SER A 198 5.29 1.69 -14.92
CA SER A 198 6.66 2.18 -15.09
C SER A 198 7.65 1.02 -15.09
N LYS A 199 8.48 0.98 -16.15
CA LYS A 199 9.55 0.00 -16.26
C LYS A 199 10.67 0.24 -15.25
N GLU A 200 10.91 1.50 -14.91
CA GLU A 200 11.92 1.93 -13.96
C GLU A 200 11.55 1.46 -12.54
N VAL A 201 10.28 1.64 -12.15
CA VAL A 201 9.78 1.15 -10.86
C VAL A 201 9.83 -0.37 -10.80
N ALA A 202 9.42 -1.05 -11.88
CA ALA A 202 9.47 -2.51 -11.94
C ALA A 202 10.92 -3.04 -11.88
N ALA A 203 11.88 -2.35 -12.51
CA ALA A 203 13.28 -2.74 -12.49
C ALA A 203 13.95 -2.55 -11.09
N ALA A 204 13.40 -1.69 -10.24
CA ALA A 204 13.88 -1.47 -8.88
C ALA A 204 13.30 -2.47 -7.86
N ALA A 205 12.31 -3.29 -8.24
CA ALA A 205 11.71 -4.29 -7.37
C ALA A 205 12.56 -5.56 -7.29
N ASP A 206 12.48 -6.26 -6.15
CA ASP A 206 13.17 -7.55 -5.95
C ASP A 206 12.52 -8.65 -6.81
N GLU A 207 11.20 -8.60 -6.99
CA GLU A 207 10.45 -9.53 -7.83
C GLU A 207 9.35 -8.81 -8.62
N VAL A 208 9.09 -9.29 -9.84
CA VAL A 208 8.09 -8.71 -10.74
C VAL A 208 7.07 -9.75 -11.16
N TYR A 209 5.81 -9.51 -10.83
CA TYR A 209 4.66 -10.28 -11.33
C TYR A 209 4.01 -9.57 -12.52
N ARG A 210 3.51 -10.33 -13.47
CA ARG A 210 2.84 -9.80 -14.67
C ARG A 210 1.43 -10.33 -14.78
N LEU A 211 0.48 -9.41 -14.96
CA LEU A 211 -0.91 -9.68 -15.30
C LEU A 211 -1.15 -9.62 -16.82
#